data_0a7a44334f4278fda17fadaa0ca45452
#
_entry.id   0a7a44334f4278fda17fadaa0ca45452
#
_cell.length_a   1.000
_cell.length_b   1.000
_cell.length_c   1.000
_cell.angle_alpha   90.00
_cell.angle_beta   90.00
_cell.angle_gamma   90.00
#
_symmetry.space_group_name_H-M   'P 1'
#
loop_
_entity.id
_entity.type
_entity.pdbx_description
1 polymer ?
#
loop_
_entity_poly.entity_id
_entity_poly.type
_entity_poly.pdbx_seq_one_letter_code
_entity_poly.pdbx_strand_id
1 'polypeptide(L)'
;KRQNMNFNTNTPELSDLKKIYDENGYNHIPELFSKSDMELINNEFDRYIKDCVPKMKEGEVYYVDKENKDTLMQMQKLEEYDLFFHDLFHNSKIKELAANVLGEDVIPRAMEYFNKPPGKSNPTPPHQDGYYFNLDNDKAVTGWLALEDVDDENGCIHYVKGSHKYEGY
;
A
#
# COMPACT_ATOMS: atom_id res chain seq x y z
N LYS A 1 13.03 -17.22 12.77
CA LYS A 1 14.13 -16.23 12.70
C LYS A 1 13.54 -15.02 12.02
N ARG A 2 13.48 -13.85 12.70
CA ARG A 2 13.14 -12.58 12.07
C ARG A 2 14.18 -12.33 10.99
N GLN A 3 13.78 -12.30 9.72
CA GLN A 3 14.61 -11.74 8.66
C GLN A 3 14.48 -10.22 8.76
N ASN A 4 15.57 -9.56 9.14
CA ASN A 4 15.64 -8.10 9.02
C ASN A 4 15.67 -7.79 7.51
N MET A 5 14.61 -7.18 7.00
CA MET A 5 14.59 -6.68 5.63
C MET A 5 15.66 -5.57 5.51
N ASN A 6 16.56 -5.72 4.55
CA ASN A 6 17.58 -4.72 4.27
C ASN A 6 16.96 -3.59 3.45
N PHE A 7 16.87 -2.40 4.04
CA PHE A 7 16.33 -1.24 3.35
C PHE A 7 17.40 -0.58 2.47
N ASN A 8 16.97 -0.11 1.31
CA ASN A 8 17.83 0.63 0.39
C ASN A 8 18.39 1.90 1.07
N THR A 9 19.70 2.13 0.91
CA THR A 9 20.40 3.30 1.48
C THR A 9 20.15 4.59 0.69
N ASN A 10 19.52 4.52 -0.49
CA ASN A 10 19.25 5.68 -1.36
C ASN A 10 17.94 6.40 -1.02
N THR A 11 17.32 6.10 0.11
CA THR A 11 16.13 6.83 0.58
C THR A 11 16.48 8.31 0.79
N PRO A 12 15.68 9.26 0.29
CA PRO A 12 15.87 10.69 0.53
C PRO A 12 15.95 11.00 2.04
N GLU A 13 16.62 12.10 2.39
CA GLU A 13 16.63 12.59 3.76
C GLU A 13 15.18 12.73 4.28
N LEU A 14 14.94 12.28 5.51
CA LEU A 14 13.59 12.27 6.09
C LEU A 14 12.96 13.67 6.14
N SER A 15 13.79 14.71 6.38
CA SER A 15 13.36 16.12 6.37
C SER A 15 12.85 16.58 5.00
N ASP A 16 13.44 16.08 3.92
CA ASP A 16 13.03 16.41 2.56
C ASP A 16 11.70 15.75 2.20
N LEU A 17 11.49 14.51 2.65
CA LEU A 17 10.23 13.79 2.42
C LEU A 17 9.03 14.52 3.01
N LYS A 18 9.15 15.01 4.27
CA LYS A 18 8.07 15.79 4.87
C LYS A 18 7.77 17.06 4.08
N LYS A 19 8.79 17.82 3.71
CA LYS A 19 8.63 19.04 2.92
C LYS A 19 7.96 18.80 1.57
N ILE A 20 8.39 17.74 0.86
CA ILE A 20 7.81 17.36 -0.44
C ILE A 20 6.34 16.98 -0.25
N TYR A 21 6.02 16.22 0.80
CA TYR A 21 4.64 15.83 1.10
C TYR A 21 3.76 17.04 1.43
N ASP A 22 4.22 17.95 2.30
CA ASP A 22 3.50 19.16 2.67
C ASP A 22 3.22 20.06 1.45
N GLU A 23 4.11 20.05 0.46
CA GLU A 23 3.93 20.81 -0.79
C GLU A 23 3.02 20.09 -1.78
N ASN A 24 3.25 18.80 -2.02
CA ASN A 24 2.66 18.06 -3.14
C ASN A 24 1.44 17.22 -2.74
N GLY A 25 1.36 16.75 -1.49
CA GLY A 25 0.36 15.80 -1.02
C GLY A 25 0.74 14.33 -1.25
N TYR A 26 1.91 14.09 -1.82
CA TYR A 26 2.46 12.74 -2.01
C TYR A 26 3.98 12.76 -2.09
N ASN A 27 4.57 11.59 -1.85
CA ASN A 27 5.97 11.29 -2.14
C ASN A 27 6.06 10.09 -3.10
N HIS A 28 7.01 10.12 -4.01
CA HIS A 28 7.44 8.95 -4.76
C HIS A 28 8.84 8.57 -4.29
N ILE A 29 9.00 7.35 -3.79
CA ILE A 29 10.25 6.84 -3.23
C ILE A 29 10.66 5.61 -4.04
N PRO A 30 11.43 5.79 -5.11
CA PRO A 30 11.88 4.67 -5.92
C PRO A 30 12.84 3.78 -5.12
N GLU A 31 12.80 2.48 -5.40
CA GLU A 31 13.70 1.48 -4.81
C GLU A 31 13.75 1.49 -3.27
N LEU A 32 12.61 1.76 -2.61
CA LEU A 32 12.52 1.74 -1.14
C LEU A 32 12.96 0.38 -0.57
N PHE A 33 12.61 -0.69 -1.23
CA PHE A 33 13.06 -2.05 -0.94
C PHE A 33 14.09 -2.50 -1.98
N SER A 34 15.08 -3.27 -1.55
CA SER A 34 16.03 -3.90 -2.48
C SER A 34 15.33 -4.89 -3.40
N LYS A 35 15.96 -5.22 -4.51
CA LYS A 35 15.43 -6.24 -5.44
C LYS A 35 15.18 -7.58 -4.74
N SER A 36 16.10 -8.01 -3.86
CA SER A 36 15.93 -9.24 -3.08
C SER A 36 14.78 -9.18 -2.08
N ASP A 37 14.51 -8.01 -1.49
CA ASP A 37 13.36 -7.83 -0.61
C ASP A 37 12.05 -7.87 -1.40
N MET A 38 12.01 -7.27 -2.58
CA MET A 38 10.85 -7.34 -3.47
C MET A 38 10.59 -8.77 -3.97
N GLU A 39 11.63 -9.53 -4.31
CA GLU A 39 11.50 -10.96 -4.63
C GLU A 39 10.94 -11.76 -3.46
N LEU A 40 11.41 -11.48 -2.23
CA LEU A 40 10.87 -12.09 -1.02
C LEU A 40 9.39 -11.74 -0.81
N ILE A 41 9.04 -10.44 -0.90
CA ILE A 41 7.65 -9.98 -0.73
C ILE A 41 6.73 -10.65 -1.75
N ASN A 42 7.12 -10.72 -3.01
CA ASN A 42 6.31 -11.35 -4.06
C ASN A 42 6.13 -12.86 -3.84
N ASN A 43 7.19 -13.58 -3.45
CA ASN A 43 7.09 -15.00 -3.10
C ASN A 43 6.16 -15.23 -1.90
N GLU A 44 6.17 -14.33 -0.92
CA GLU A 44 5.27 -14.40 0.23
C GLU A 44 3.82 -14.06 -0.16
N PHE A 45 3.58 -13.19 -1.15
CA PHE A 45 2.24 -12.98 -1.70
C PHE A 45 1.71 -14.23 -2.40
N ASP A 46 2.52 -14.92 -3.21
CA ASP A 46 2.12 -16.17 -3.85
C ASP A 46 1.75 -17.24 -2.81
N ARG A 47 2.55 -17.36 -1.76
CA ARG A 47 2.25 -18.23 -0.62
C ARG A 47 0.96 -17.81 0.07
N TYR A 48 0.77 -16.52 0.33
CA TYR A 48 -0.41 -15.98 0.99
C TYR A 48 -1.70 -16.29 0.20
N ILE A 49 -1.69 -16.06 -1.10
CA ILE A 49 -2.82 -16.37 -1.98
C ILE A 49 -3.18 -17.86 -1.88
N LYS A 50 -2.20 -18.74 -1.86
CA LYS A 50 -2.40 -20.18 -1.78
C LYS A 50 -2.88 -20.65 -0.40
N ASP A 51 -2.26 -20.16 0.68
CA ASP A 51 -2.39 -20.74 2.01
C ASP A 51 -3.36 -19.98 2.93
N CYS A 52 -3.50 -18.65 2.74
CA CYS A 52 -4.30 -17.76 3.59
C CYS A 52 -5.65 -17.43 2.97
N VAL A 53 -5.71 -17.09 1.69
CA VAL A 53 -6.96 -16.69 1.01
C VAL A 53 -8.09 -17.71 1.21
N PRO A 54 -7.88 -19.03 1.16
CA PRO A 54 -8.96 -20.00 1.43
C PRO A 54 -9.53 -19.96 2.85
N LYS A 55 -8.86 -19.31 3.79
CA LYS A 55 -9.22 -19.21 5.21
C LYS A 55 -9.75 -17.83 5.59
N MET A 56 -9.67 -16.86 4.66
CA MET A 56 -10.15 -15.51 4.91
C MET A 56 -11.67 -15.47 4.98
N LYS A 57 -12.19 -14.52 5.75
CA LYS A 57 -13.64 -14.34 5.93
C LYS A 57 -14.30 -13.86 4.64
N GLU A 58 -15.56 -14.19 4.50
CA GLU A 58 -16.39 -13.61 3.45
C GLU A 58 -16.44 -12.08 3.61
N GLY A 59 -16.26 -11.36 2.50
CA GLY A 59 -16.18 -9.90 2.51
C GLY A 59 -14.78 -9.33 2.75
N GLU A 60 -13.74 -10.15 2.84
CA GLU A 60 -12.33 -9.70 2.92
C GLU A 60 -11.52 -10.07 1.68
N VAL A 61 -12.10 -10.85 0.75
CA VAL A 61 -11.51 -11.22 -0.55
C VAL A 61 -12.51 -10.95 -1.65
N TYR A 62 -12.08 -10.21 -2.65
CA TYR A 62 -12.94 -9.79 -3.77
C TYR A 62 -12.34 -10.20 -5.10
N TYR A 63 -13.19 -10.71 -5.97
CA TYR A 63 -12.89 -11.10 -7.34
C TYR A 63 -13.79 -10.30 -8.30
N VAL A 64 -13.29 -9.98 -9.49
CA VAL A 64 -14.15 -9.43 -10.56
C VAL A 64 -15.18 -10.48 -11.00
N ASP A 65 -14.76 -11.74 -11.06
CA ASP A 65 -15.60 -12.91 -11.34
C ASP A 65 -15.33 -13.96 -10.27
N LYS A 66 -16.30 -14.23 -9.40
CA LYS A 66 -16.16 -15.14 -8.26
C LYS A 66 -15.83 -16.58 -8.65
N GLU A 67 -16.22 -16.99 -9.85
CA GLU A 67 -15.94 -18.34 -10.38
C GLU A 67 -14.54 -18.45 -10.98
N ASN A 68 -13.87 -17.32 -11.23
CA ASN A 68 -12.53 -17.27 -11.79
C ASN A 68 -11.54 -16.64 -10.79
N LYS A 69 -10.73 -17.49 -10.15
CA LYS A 69 -9.73 -17.06 -9.15
C LYS A 69 -8.62 -16.18 -9.71
N ASP A 70 -8.36 -16.23 -11.03
CA ASP A 70 -7.37 -15.38 -11.68
C ASP A 70 -7.83 -13.92 -11.77
N THR A 71 -9.08 -13.64 -11.39
CA THR A 71 -9.65 -12.30 -11.32
C THR A 71 -9.63 -11.70 -9.91
N LEU A 72 -8.75 -12.17 -9.05
CA LEU A 72 -8.53 -11.59 -7.72
C LEU A 72 -8.26 -10.10 -7.85
N MET A 73 -9.08 -9.28 -7.18
CA MET A 73 -9.04 -7.83 -7.28
C MET A 73 -8.55 -7.19 -5.98
N GLN A 74 -9.02 -7.68 -4.84
CA GLN A 74 -8.70 -7.09 -3.54
C GLN A 74 -8.67 -8.13 -2.44
N MET A 75 -7.72 -7.97 -1.53
CA MET A 75 -7.69 -8.66 -0.23
C MET A 75 -7.52 -7.62 0.87
N GLN A 76 -8.23 -7.77 1.97
CA GLN A 76 -8.18 -6.85 3.11
C GLN A 76 -7.58 -7.52 4.34
N LYS A 77 -6.95 -6.73 5.22
CA LYS A 77 -6.43 -7.17 6.52
C LYS A 77 -5.41 -8.31 6.44
N LEU A 78 -4.48 -8.19 5.48
CA LEU A 78 -3.47 -9.24 5.27
C LEU A 78 -2.68 -9.53 6.55
N GLU A 79 -2.43 -8.51 7.36
CA GLU A 79 -1.68 -8.56 8.61
C GLU A 79 -2.37 -9.40 9.70
N GLU A 80 -3.68 -9.61 9.62
CA GLU A 80 -4.42 -10.43 10.59
C GLU A 80 -4.29 -11.93 10.33
N TYR A 81 -3.94 -12.33 9.10
CA TYR A 81 -3.90 -13.73 8.67
C TYR A 81 -2.51 -14.32 8.58
N ASP A 82 -1.46 -13.48 8.57
CA ASP A 82 -0.10 -13.95 8.35
C ASP A 82 0.96 -13.11 9.06
N LEU A 83 1.93 -13.79 9.69
CA LEU A 83 2.98 -13.13 10.47
C LEU A 83 3.98 -12.34 9.63
N PHE A 84 4.25 -12.75 8.39
CA PHE A 84 5.15 -11.99 7.52
C PHE A 84 4.52 -10.63 7.18
N PHE A 85 3.25 -10.63 6.77
CA PHE A 85 2.52 -9.39 6.46
C PHE A 85 2.24 -8.56 7.69
N HIS A 86 2.03 -9.19 8.85
CA HIS A 86 1.96 -8.47 10.12
C HIS A 86 3.28 -7.72 10.42
N ASP A 87 4.43 -8.39 10.27
CA ASP A 87 5.73 -7.77 10.50
C ASP A 87 6.04 -6.69 9.44
N LEU A 88 5.73 -6.92 8.18
CA LEU A 88 5.87 -5.93 7.11
C LEU A 88 5.05 -4.66 7.42
N PHE A 89 3.84 -4.81 7.92
CA PHE A 89 2.93 -3.73 8.23
C PHE A 89 3.36 -2.92 9.46
N HIS A 90 3.71 -3.59 10.55
CA HIS A 90 3.98 -2.93 11.83
C HIS A 90 5.43 -2.50 12.03
N ASN A 91 6.39 -3.18 11.39
CA ASN A 91 7.81 -3.05 11.68
C ASN A 91 8.65 -2.64 10.45
N SER A 92 8.01 -2.24 9.35
CA SER A 92 8.73 -1.87 8.14
C SER A 92 9.13 -0.39 8.09
N LYS A 93 9.98 -0.07 7.12
CA LYS A 93 10.37 1.30 6.76
C LYS A 93 9.18 2.17 6.37
N ILE A 94 8.10 1.58 5.83
CA ILE A 94 6.88 2.32 5.44
C ILE A 94 6.26 3.01 6.65
N LYS A 95 6.19 2.34 7.80
CA LYS A 95 5.67 2.94 9.04
C LYS A 95 6.53 4.12 9.51
N GLU A 96 7.86 3.99 9.45
CA GLU A 96 8.78 5.07 9.79
C GLU A 96 8.61 6.28 8.87
N LEU A 97 8.47 6.04 7.56
CA LEU A 97 8.22 7.08 6.57
C LEU A 97 6.88 7.78 6.81
N ALA A 98 5.82 7.02 7.11
CA ALA A 98 4.51 7.57 7.44
C ALA A 98 4.57 8.49 8.68
N ALA A 99 5.25 8.06 9.74
CA ALA A 99 5.44 8.88 10.94
C ALA A 99 6.22 10.16 10.64
N ASN A 100 7.25 10.08 9.81
CA ASN A 100 8.03 11.25 9.40
C ASN A 100 7.18 12.25 8.60
N VAL A 101 6.43 11.77 7.62
CA VAL A 101 5.58 12.59 6.76
C VAL A 101 4.48 13.30 7.55
N LEU A 102 3.83 12.60 8.48
CA LEU A 102 2.80 13.19 9.35
C LEU A 102 3.37 14.03 10.50
N GLY A 103 4.65 13.84 10.84
CA GLY A 103 5.34 14.56 11.93
C GLY A 103 4.93 14.09 13.32
N GLU A 104 4.36 12.89 13.45
CA GLU A 104 3.92 12.27 14.71
C GLU A 104 3.92 10.74 14.59
N ASP A 105 3.82 10.06 15.73
CA ASP A 105 3.66 8.60 15.73
C ASP A 105 2.39 8.16 15.03
N VAL A 106 2.46 7.08 14.26
CA VAL A 106 1.33 6.56 13.48
C VAL A 106 0.84 5.22 14.01
N ILE A 107 -0.46 5.03 13.91
CA ILE A 107 -1.13 3.76 14.17
C ILE A 107 -1.52 3.15 12.83
N PRO A 108 -0.86 2.06 12.40
CA PRO A 108 -1.25 1.35 11.19
C PRO A 108 -2.68 0.81 11.32
N ARG A 109 -3.52 0.95 10.28
CA ARG A 109 -4.94 0.57 10.35
C ARG A 109 -5.25 -0.73 9.64
N ALA A 110 -4.88 -0.84 8.38
CA ALA A 110 -5.13 -2.04 7.58
C ALA A 110 -4.10 -2.15 6.46
N MET A 111 -3.73 -3.37 6.13
CA MET A 111 -2.95 -3.71 4.94
C MET A 111 -3.86 -4.37 3.92
N GLU A 112 -3.88 -3.83 2.72
CA GLU A 112 -4.72 -4.32 1.64
C GLU A 112 -3.87 -4.61 0.39
N TYR A 113 -4.30 -5.58 -0.37
CA TYR A 113 -3.80 -5.87 -1.71
C TYR A 113 -4.81 -5.41 -2.73
N PHE A 114 -4.35 -4.70 -3.75
CA PHE A 114 -5.15 -4.32 -4.90
C PHE A 114 -4.50 -4.79 -6.19
N ASN A 115 -5.33 -5.32 -7.08
CA ASN A 115 -4.95 -5.72 -8.41
C ASN A 115 -6.01 -5.23 -9.42
N LYS A 116 -5.56 -4.90 -10.61
CA LYS A 116 -6.42 -4.60 -11.76
C LYS A 116 -6.29 -5.72 -12.80
N PRO A 117 -7.13 -6.76 -12.73
CA PRO A 117 -7.06 -7.85 -13.71
C PRO A 117 -7.20 -7.34 -15.14
N PRO A 118 -6.39 -7.84 -16.10
CA PRO A 118 -6.39 -7.36 -17.48
C PRO A 118 -7.77 -7.41 -18.13
N GLY A 119 -8.15 -6.33 -18.78
CA GLY A 119 -9.41 -6.23 -19.57
C GLY A 119 -10.71 -6.24 -18.78
N LYS A 120 -10.66 -6.22 -17.43
CA LYS A 120 -11.85 -6.33 -16.56
C LYS A 120 -11.95 -5.24 -15.49
N SER A 121 -10.98 -4.37 -15.36
CA SER A 121 -11.00 -3.32 -14.33
C SER A 121 -11.48 -1.98 -14.88
N ASN A 122 -12.26 -1.27 -14.07
CA ASN A 122 -12.65 0.10 -14.36
C ASN A 122 -11.64 1.07 -13.74
N PRO A 123 -11.45 2.28 -14.31
CA PRO A 123 -10.66 3.32 -13.66
C PRO A 123 -11.29 3.69 -12.31
N THR A 124 -10.45 3.89 -11.31
CA THR A 124 -10.89 4.41 -10.01
C THR A 124 -11.07 5.93 -10.13
N PRO A 125 -12.22 6.49 -9.80
CA PRO A 125 -12.41 7.94 -9.82
C PRO A 125 -11.45 8.66 -8.88
N PRO A 126 -11.09 9.93 -9.15
CA PRO A 126 -10.33 10.73 -8.21
C PRO A 126 -11.01 10.82 -6.85
N HIS A 127 -10.26 10.60 -5.77
CA HIS A 127 -10.74 10.66 -4.39
C HIS A 127 -9.59 10.97 -3.44
N GLN A 128 -9.93 11.25 -2.20
CA GLN A 128 -9.00 11.31 -1.07
C GLN A 128 -9.35 10.17 -0.10
N ASP A 129 -8.39 9.34 0.25
CA ASP A 129 -8.59 8.18 1.15
C ASP A 129 -9.14 8.60 2.52
N GLY A 130 -8.72 9.76 3.02
CA GLY A 130 -9.20 10.32 4.29
C GLY A 130 -10.73 10.44 4.38
N TYR A 131 -11.40 10.67 3.26
CA TYR A 131 -12.87 10.71 3.20
C TYR A 131 -13.52 9.40 3.68
N TYR A 132 -12.90 8.27 3.43
CA TYR A 132 -13.43 6.95 3.81
C TYR A 132 -13.05 6.54 5.23
N PHE A 133 -12.06 7.20 5.83
CA PHE A 133 -11.54 6.78 7.14
C PHE A 133 -12.31 7.34 8.34
N ASN A 134 -13.14 8.36 8.14
CA ASN A 134 -13.89 9.05 9.20
C ASN A 134 -13.01 9.39 10.42
N LEU A 135 -11.88 10.06 10.17
CA LEU A 135 -10.94 10.46 11.22
C LEU A 135 -11.28 11.85 11.74
N ASP A 136 -11.21 12.03 13.05
CA ASP A 136 -11.49 13.32 13.70
C ASP A 136 -10.49 14.43 13.35
N ASN A 137 -9.30 14.07 12.86
CA ASN A 137 -8.20 15.02 12.63
C ASN A 137 -7.69 15.08 11.20
N ASP A 138 -8.33 14.42 10.25
CA ASP A 138 -7.96 14.35 8.82
C ASP A 138 -6.50 13.93 8.52
N LYS A 139 -5.75 13.48 9.55
CA LYS A 139 -4.37 13.07 9.43
C LYS A 139 -4.28 11.58 9.09
N ALA A 140 -4.20 11.30 7.81
CA ALA A 140 -3.97 9.97 7.30
C ALA A 140 -2.96 9.99 6.16
N VAL A 141 -2.22 8.91 6.00
CA VAL A 141 -1.37 8.65 4.83
C VAL A 141 -1.49 7.20 4.42
N THR A 142 -1.62 6.97 3.13
CA THR A 142 -1.62 5.64 2.54
C THR A 142 -0.25 5.38 1.92
N GLY A 143 0.40 4.30 2.35
CA GLY A 143 1.62 3.81 1.71
C GLY A 143 1.24 2.78 0.63
N TRP A 144 1.52 3.10 -0.63
CA TRP A 144 1.28 2.21 -1.76
C TRP A 144 2.61 1.61 -2.24
N LEU A 145 2.73 0.28 -2.19
CA LEU A 145 3.91 -0.46 -2.64
C LEU A 145 3.60 -1.16 -3.96
N ALA A 146 4.30 -0.79 -5.03
CA ALA A 146 4.24 -1.49 -6.31
C ALA A 146 4.89 -2.87 -6.17
N LEU A 147 4.18 -3.94 -6.54
CA LEU A 147 4.67 -5.32 -6.52
C LEU A 147 5.30 -5.73 -7.86
N GLU A 148 5.01 -4.97 -8.91
CA GLU A 148 5.56 -5.12 -10.26
C GLU A 148 5.80 -3.73 -10.87
N ASP A 149 6.39 -3.66 -12.05
CA ASP A 149 6.50 -2.41 -12.79
C ASP A 149 5.10 -1.92 -13.19
N VAL A 150 4.75 -0.68 -12.80
CA VAL A 150 3.44 -0.09 -13.05
C VAL A 150 3.55 1.19 -13.86
N ASP A 151 2.68 1.31 -14.86
CA ASP A 151 2.58 2.45 -15.76
C ASP A 151 1.12 2.74 -16.16
N ASP A 152 0.93 3.61 -17.13
CA ASP A 152 -0.41 3.98 -17.63
C ASP A 152 -1.17 2.82 -18.30
N GLU A 153 -0.46 1.80 -18.78
CA GLU A 153 -1.06 0.67 -19.48
C GLU A 153 -1.62 -0.37 -18.49
N ASN A 154 -1.00 -0.51 -17.30
CA ASN A 154 -1.41 -1.47 -16.29
C ASN A 154 -1.99 -0.85 -15.01
N GLY A 155 -2.22 0.47 -15.00
CA GLY A 155 -3.06 1.14 -14.00
C GLY A 155 -2.32 1.72 -12.81
N CYS A 156 -1.25 2.46 -13.06
CA CYS A 156 -0.56 3.23 -12.03
C CYS A 156 -1.48 4.27 -11.34
N ILE A 157 -1.07 4.72 -10.17
CA ILE A 157 -1.76 5.79 -9.45
C ILE A 157 -1.36 7.14 -10.02
N HIS A 158 -2.36 8.00 -10.26
CA HIS A 158 -2.17 9.39 -10.64
C HIS A 158 -2.50 10.31 -9.47
N TYR A 159 -1.59 11.22 -9.14
CA TYR A 159 -1.79 12.22 -8.09
C TYR A 159 -1.92 13.61 -8.69
N VAL A 160 -2.89 14.37 -8.21
CA VAL A 160 -2.99 15.81 -8.52
C VAL A 160 -2.17 16.57 -7.48
N LYS A 161 -1.08 17.19 -7.92
CA LYS A 161 -0.18 17.94 -7.03
C LYS A 161 -0.93 19.01 -6.24
N GLY A 162 -0.79 18.96 -4.90
CA GLY A 162 -1.39 19.92 -3.99
C GLY A 162 -2.86 19.70 -3.70
N SER A 163 -3.49 18.63 -4.22
CA SER A 163 -4.93 18.39 -4.03
C SER A 163 -5.32 18.11 -2.56
N HIS A 164 -4.39 17.66 -1.73
CA HIS A 164 -4.61 17.47 -0.29
C HIS A 164 -4.93 18.77 0.46
N LYS A 165 -4.73 19.93 -0.16
CA LYS A 165 -5.04 21.26 0.41
C LYS A 165 -6.46 21.73 0.11
N TYR A 166 -7.20 20.99 -0.71
CA TYR A 166 -8.59 21.31 -1.02
C TYR A 166 -9.52 20.56 -0.07
N GLU A 167 -10.39 21.30 0.61
CA GLU A 167 -11.46 20.72 1.42
C GLU A 167 -12.55 20.14 0.51
N GLY A 168 -12.94 18.90 0.73
CA GLY A 168 -14.18 18.34 0.20
C GLY A 168 -14.14 17.66 -1.17
N TYR A 169 -13.31 16.64 -1.32
CA TYR A 169 -13.48 15.62 -2.37
C TYR A 169 -13.79 14.26 -1.76
#